data_d47c3803ab3685e4b1838a8383ffd6e8
#
_entry.id   d47c3803ab3685e4b1838a8383ffd6e8
#
_cell.length_a   1.000
_cell.length_b   1.000
_cell.length_c   1.000
_cell.angle_alpha   90.00
_cell.angle_beta   90.00
_cell.angle_gamma   90.00
#
_symmetry.space_group_name_H-M   'P 1'
#
loop_
_entity.id
_entity.type
_entity.pdbx_description
1 polymer ?
#
loop_
_entity_poly.entity_id
_entity_poly.type
_entity_poly.pdbx_seq_one_letter_code
_entity_poly.pdbx_strand_id
1 'polypeptide(L)' 'MTEQEYKALYPQDSVYVQVDDTERLMNDEEYEAWVEQSVYNSNHPMP' A
#
# COMPACT_ATOMS: atom_id res chain seq x y z
N MET A 1 -0.11 1.13 -14.02
CA MET A 1 -0.75 0.25 -13.02
C MET A 1 -1.89 1.00 -12.32
N THR A 2 -3.01 0.35 -12.13
CA THR A 2 -4.14 0.95 -11.43
C THR A 2 -4.15 0.50 -9.96
N GLU A 3 -4.93 1.21 -9.14
CA GLU A 3 -5.07 0.82 -7.73
C GLU A 3 -5.65 -0.57 -7.59
N GLN A 4 -6.60 -0.92 -8.46
CA GLN A 4 -7.20 -2.24 -8.45
C GLN A 4 -6.18 -3.34 -8.73
N GLU A 5 -5.31 -3.10 -9.70
CA GLU A 5 -4.24 -4.04 -10.02
C GLU A 5 -3.25 -4.17 -8.87
N TYR A 6 -2.91 -3.05 -8.26
CA TYR A 6 -1.99 -3.03 -7.14
C TYR A 6 -2.56 -3.79 -5.95
N LYS A 7 -3.84 -3.59 -5.67
CA LYS A 7 -4.52 -4.31 -4.58
C LYS A 7 -4.57 -5.81 -4.83
N ALA A 8 -4.66 -6.21 -6.08
CA ALA A 8 -4.65 -7.64 -6.43
C ALA A 8 -3.27 -8.26 -6.17
N LEU A 9 -2.20 -7.50 -6.42
CA LEU A 9 -0.84 -7.98 -6.17
C LEU A 9 -0.50 -7.97 -4.69
N TYR A 10 -0.99 -6.97 -3.95
CA TYR A 10 -0.68 -6.77 -2.54
C TYR A 10 -1.97 -6.60 -1.75
N PRO A 11 -2.68 -7.71 -1.48
CA PRO A 11 -3.93 -7.62 -0.71
C PRO A 11 -3.67 -7.13 0.71
N GLN A 12 -4.68 -6.51 1.30
CA GLN A 12 -4.57 -5.88 2.61
C GLN A 12 -4.03 -6.82 3.67
N ASP A 13 -4.43 -8.06 3.65
CA ASP A 13 -4.01 -9.04 4.64
C ASP A 13 -2.61 -9.59 4.40
N SER A 14 -1.92 -9.10 3.37
CA SER A 14 -0.53 -9.47 3.08
C SER A 14 0.44 -8.33 3.37
N VAL A 15 -0.07 -7.15 3.73
CA VAL A 15 0.75 -5.96 3.91
C VAL A 15 0.76 -5.57 5.38
N TYR A 16 1.95 -5.51 5.97
CA TYR A 16 2.12 -5.17 7.37
C TYR A 16 2.79 -3.81 7.50
N VAL A 17 2.47 -3.12 8.55
CA VAL A 17 3.12 -1.86 8.93
C VAL A 17 3.78 -2.06 10.28
N GLN A 18 4.99 -1.52 10.43
CA GLN A 18 5.71 -1.61 11.70
C GLN A 18 5.54 -0.33 12.49
N VAL A 19 5.02 -0.45 13.70
CA VAL A 19 4.82 0.68 14.60
C VAL A 19 5.36 0.29 15.97
N ASP A 20 6.31 1.07 16.47
CA ASP A 20 6.90 0.86 17.80
C ASP A 20 7.39 -0.59 18.01
N ASP A 21 8.10 -1.12 17.02
CA ASP A 21 8.65 -2.48 17.04
C ASP A 21 7.58 -3.57 16.99
N THR A 22 6.35 -3.19 16.64
CA THR A 22 5.24 -4.15 16.51
C THR A 22 4.74 -4.13 15.07
N GLU A 23 4.66 -5.30 14.47
CA GLU A 23 4.09 -5.43 13.13
C GLU A 23 2.59 -5.66 13.26
N ARG A 24 1.82 -4.97 12.42
CA ARG A 24 0.39 -5.16 12.35
C ARG A 24 -0.10 -4.93 10.93
N LEU A 25 -1.27 -5.47 10.63
CA LEU A 25 -1.89 -5.21 9.34
C LEU A 25 -2.35 -3.75 9.29
N MET A 26 -2.28 -3.17 8.11
CA MET A 26 -2.81 -1.84 7.89
C MET A 26 -4.32 -1.85 8.03
N ASN A 27 -4.88 -0.79 8.61
CA ASN A 27 -6.33 -0.63 8.60
C ASN A 27 -6.77 -0.15 7.21
N ASP A 28 -8.08 -0.06 6.99
CA ASP A 28 -8.61 0.30 5.66
C ASP A 28 -8.10 1.66 5.20
N GLU A 29 -8.07 2.64 6.09
CA GLU A 29 -7.62 3.98 5.76
C GLU A 29 -6.14 4.00 5.37
N GLU A 30 -5.33 3.34 6.17
CA GLU A 30 -3.89 3.26 5.90
C GLU A 30 -3.60 2.53 4.60
N TYR A 31 -4.32 1.44 4.39
CA TYR A 31 -4.13 0.64 3.19
C TYR A 31 -4.49 1.43 1.93
N GLU A 32 -5.60 2.13 1.97
CA GLU A 32 -6.03 2.96 0.83
C GLU A 32 -5.01 4.04 0.52
N ALA A 33 -4.52 4.73 1.54
CA ALA A 33 -3.51 5.77 1.35
C ALA A 33 -2.21 5.19 0.80
N TRP A 34 -1.80 4.04 1.31
CA TRP A 34 -0.59 3.38 0.86
C TRP A 34 -0.69 2.97 -0.61
N VAL A 35 -1.81 2.36 -0.98
CA VAL A 35 -2.05 1.93 -2.36
C VAL A 35 -2.05 3.14 -3.29
N GLU A 36 -2.76 4.18 -2.93
CA GLU A 36 -2.83 5.40 -3.74
C GLU A 36 -1.44 5.99 -3.97
N GLN A 37 -0.66 6.12 -2.91
CA GLN A 37 0.68 6.67 -2.99
C GLN A 37 1.60 5.78 -3.84
N SER A 38 1.51 4.47 -3.66
CA SER A 38 2.35 3.54 -4.39
C SER A 38 2.03 3.54 -5.87
N VAL A 39 0.75 3.57 -6.22
CA VAL A 39 0.33 3.63 -7.61
C VAL A 39 0.78 4.95 -8.25
N TYR A 40 0.63 6.04 -7.52
CA TYR A 40 1.08 7.34 -8.01
C TYR A 40 2.58 7.32 -8.30
N ASN A 41 3.37 6.80 -7.37
CA ASN A 41 4.82 6.73 -7.55
C ASN A 41 5.22 5.82 -8.71
N SER A 42 4.45 4.76 -8.94
CA SER A 42 4.70 3.84 -10.05
C SER A 42 4.42 4.51 -11.40
N ASN A 43 3.37 5.34 -11.46
CA ASN A 43 2.99 6.02 -12.70
C ASN A 43 3.76 7.32 -12.91
N HIS A 44 4.37 7.86 -11.86
CA HIS A 44 5.13 9.10 -11.92
C HIS A 44 6.48 8.89 -11.25
N PRO A 45 7.35 8.09 -11.87
CA PRO A 45 8.65 7.79 -11.26
C PRO A 45 9.49 9.06 -11.13
N MET A 46 10.24 9.14 -10.06
CA MET A 46 11.16 10.24 -9.85
C MET A 46 12.26 10.20 -10.90
N PRO A 47 12.63 11.34 -11.45
CA PRO A 47 13.72 11.39 -12.42
C PRO A 47 15.07 11.08 -11.80
#